data_e67499762ffd2c7f3b0e63661e068fe2
#
_entry.id   e67499762ffd2c7f3b0e63661e068fe2
#
_cell.length_a   1.000
_cell.length_b   1.000
_cell.length_c   1.000
_cell.angle_alpha   90.00
_cell.angle_beta   90.00
_cell.angle_gamma   90.00
#
_symmetry.space_group_name_H-M   'P 1'
#
loop_
_entity.id
_entity.type
_entity.pdbx_description
1 polymer ?
#
loop_
_entity_poly.entity_id
_entity_poly.type
_entity_poly.pdbx_seq_one_letter_code
_entity_poly.pdbx_strand_id
1 'polypeptide(L)'
;NAGDPDLIPGSGRSSGEGNGNPFQARRPRGPCNGRPRWLPGRGVRGGKAEDKEWLPVTKLGLLVKDVKIKSLEDIYLFSLPIKESEIIDFFLGTSLKDEQTCAGQRTRFKAFVAIQDYYGHVGLVAPSIRGAIILAKLSTVPLRRGYWGNKISKPHMIPCKVTGHCGSVLLHLIPAPRRTGIISTPVPKKLLMMAAINDCYTSARGCTATLGNFAKATFDAISKTYSCLTPDFWKESVFTKSPYQEFTDHLVKTHTRVSVQRTQAPAVATT
;
A
#
# COMPACT_ATOMS: atom_id res chain seq x y z
N ASN A 1 16.07 -61.15 -1.60
CA ASN A 1 17.40 -61.09 -2.20
C ASN A 1 17.79 -59.64 -2.27
N ALA A 2 18.43 -59.07 -1.31
CA ALA A 2 19.83 -59.21 -0.89
C ALA A 2 20.79 -58.56 -1.89
N GLY A 3 21.49 -57.55 -1.41
CA GLY A 3 22.72 -57.05 -2.00
C GLY A 3 23.01 -55.57 -1.80
N ASP A 4 23.31 -55.10 -0.59
CA ASP A 4 24.40 -54.15 -0.31
C ASP A 4 25.74 -54.92 -0.40
N PRO A 5 26.94 -54.32 -0.34
CA PRO A 5 27.39 -52.99 0.04
C PRO A 5 28.66 -52.47 -0.69
N ASP A 6 29.18 -51.31 -0.21
CA ASP A 6 30.57 -50.87 -0.08
C ASP A 6 31.41 -50.46 -1.31
N LEU A 7 31.97 -49.25 -1.28
CA LEU A 7 33.38 -48.97 -0.94
C LEU A 7 33.81 -47.57 -1.33
N ILE A 8 34.23 -46.83 -0.31
CA ILE A 8 35.10 -45.67 -0.42
C ILE A 8 36.55 -46.19 -0.52
N PRO A 9 37.43 -45.55 -1.30
CA PRO A 9 38.70 -45.07 -0.77
C PRO A 9 39.00 -43.67 -1.32
N GLY A 10 39.62 -42.74 -0.63
CA GLY A 10 40.76 -42.84 0.24
C GLY A 10 41.86 -41.93 -0.27
N SER A 11 42.11 -40.86 0.45
CA SER A 11 43.36 -40.11 0.67
C SER A 11 44.40 -39.99 -0.44
N GLY A 12 44.80 -38.72 -0.70
CA GLY A 12 46.06 -38.42 -1.36
C GLY A 12 46.52 -37.01 -0.95
N ARG A 13 47.27 -36.95 0.16
CA ARG A 13 48.11 -35.79 0.49
C ARG A 13 49.31 -35.76 -0.47
N SER A 14 49.66 -34.58 -0.98
CA SER A 14 51.05 -34.27 -1.25
C SER A 14 51.34 -32.81 -0.92
N SER A 15 52.21 -32.67 0.05
CA SER A 15 52.99 -31.50 0.43
C SER A 15 53.98 -31.13 -0.70
N GLY A 16 54.08 -29.86 -0.97
CA GLY A 16 55.11 -29.27 -1.84
C GLY A 16 55.49 -27.89 -1.35
N GLU A 17 56.64 -27.83 -0.68
CA GLU A 17 57.30 -26.63 -0.20
C GLU A 17 57.81 -25.72 -1.34
N GLY A 18 57.89 -24.44 -1.03
CA GLY A 18 59.06 -23.63 -1.46
C GLY A 18 58.78 -22.48 -2.41
N ASN A 19 58.77 -21.32 -1.96
CA ASN A 19 59.79 -20.28 -2.15
C ASN A 19 59.19 -18.90 -1.94
N GLY A 20 59.75 -18.22 -0.97
CA GLY A 20 59.51 -16.82 -0.65
C GLY A 20 60.08 -15.89 -1.70
N ASN A 21 59.39 -14.77 -1.83
CA ASN A 21 60.05 -13.53 -2.22
C ASN A 21 59.38 -12.37 -1.50
N PRO A 22 60.16 -11.51 -0.82
CA PRO A 22 59.63 -10.39 -0.06
C PRO A 22 59.41 -9.21 -0.97
N PHE A 23 58.15 -8.89 -1.26
CA PHE A 23 57.87 -7.61 -1.90
C PHE A 23 57.83 -6.50 -0.86
N GLN A 24 58.79 -5.62 -1.02
CA GLN A 24 59.07 -4.41 -0.27
C GLN A 24 57.82 -3.56 -0.07
N ALA A 25 57.60 -3.21 1.19
CA ALA A 25 56.67 -2.18 1.61
C ALA A 25 57.07 -0.81 0.95
N ARG A 26 56.24 -0.34 0.05
CA ARG A 26 56.27 1.07 -0.39
C ARG A 26 55.48 1.90 0.60
N ARG A 27 56.17 2.85 1.19
CA ARG A 27 55.66 3.88 2.10
C ARG A 27 54.50 4.65 1.46
N PRO A 28 53.47 5.02 2.21
CA PRO A 28 52.39 5.88 1.71
C PRO A 28 52.92 7.31 1.50
N ARG A 29 52.72 7.83 0.31
CA ARG A 29 52.87 9.24 0.00
C ARG A 29 51.82 10.04 0.74
N GLY A 30 52.27 11.15 1.35
CA GLY A 30 51.48 12.04 2.17
C GLY A 30 50.28 12.70 1.47
N PRO A 31 49.42 13.37 2.24
CA PRO A 31 48.13 13.82 1.80
C PRO A 31 48.21 15.00 0.85
N CYS A 32 47.70 14.84 -0.36
CA CYS A 32 47.40 15.98 -1.23
C CYS A 32 46.24 16.76 -0.60
N ASN A 33 46.58 17.89 0.02
CA ASN A 33 45.65 18.93 0.39
C ASN A 33 44.97 19.49 -0.86
N GLY A 34 43.82 19.02 -1.18
CA GLY A 34 42.89 19.53 -2.16
C GLY A 34 41.49 19.27 -1.70
N ARG A 35 41.07 19.91 -0.62
CA ARG A 35 39.66 19.96 -0.25
C ARG A 35 38.92 20.78 -1.30
N PRO A 36 38.00 20.24 -2.06
CA PRO A 36 37.04 21.07 -2.73
C PRO A 36 36.20 21.73 -1.62
N ARG A 37 36.33 23.02 -1.54
CA ARG A 37 35.56 23.92 -0.67
C ARG A 37 34.11 23.83 -1.12
N TRP A 38 33.35 22.87 -0.55
CA TRP A 38 31.91 22.88 -0.63
C TRP A 38 31.45 24.15 0.08
N LEU A 39 31.04 25.12 -0.69
CA LEU A 39 30.23 26.22 -0.19
C LEU A 39 29.03 25.58 0.53
N PRO A 40 28.76 25.97 1.77
CA PRO A 40 27.52 25.53 2.42
C PRO A 40 26.41 26.12 1.57
N GLY A 41 25.81 25.26 0.72
CA GLY A 41 24.54 25.57 0.10
C GLY A 41 23.63 26.01 1.21
N ARG A 42 23.12 27.24 1.09
CA ARG A 42 22.09 27.83 1.93
C ARG A 42 21.08 26.73 2.23
N GLY A 43 21.13 26.20 3.45
CA GLY A 43 20.12 25.30 3.95
C GLY A 43 18.78 26.00 3.75
N VAL A 44 18.00 25.52 2.82
CA VAL A 44 16.58 25.80 2.78
C VAL A 44 16.11 25.28 4.11
N ARG A 45 15.98 26.20 5.08
CA ARG A 45 15.22 25.96 6.29
C ARG A 45 13.91 25.39 5.81
N GLY A 46 13.69 24.11 6.13
CA GLY A 46 12.38 23.50 6.01
C GLY A 46 11.42 24.39 6.79
N GLY A 47 10.77 25.32 6.08
CA GLY A 47 9.63 25.99 6.61
C GLY A 47 8.71 24.87 7.11
N LYS A 48 8.30 24.93 8.39
CA LYS A 48 7.14 24.19 8.86
C LYS A 48 6.13 24.30 7.73
N ALA A 49 5.72 23.17 7.16
CA ALA A 49 4.58 23.16 6.27
C ALA A 49 3.48 23.78 7.12
N GLU A 50 3.16 25.06 6.83
CA GLU A 50 1.92 25.64 7.31
C GLU A 50 0.87 24.65 6.87
N ASP A 51 0.09 24.16 7.82
CA ASP A 51 -1.02 23.26 7.58
C ASP A 51 -1.97 24.01 6.64
N LYS A 52 -1.75 23.83 5.33
CA LYS A 52 -2.61 24.43 4.32
C LYS A 52 -3.97 23.81 4.52
N GLU A 53 -4.88 24.61 5.02
CA GLU A 53 -6.25 24.18 5.19
C GLU A 53 -6.78 23.62 3.85
N TRP A 54 -7.28 22.39 3.88
CA TRP A 54 -7.82 21.74 2.71
C TRP A 54 -9.06 22.47 2.21
N LEU A 55 -9.03 22.93 0.98
CA LEU A 55 -10.15 23.53 0.27
C LEU A 55 -10.73 22.50 -0.69
N PRO A 56 -11.89 21.90 -0.39
CA PRO A 56 -12.49 20.89 -1.25
C PRO A 56 -12.91 21.50 -2.60
N VAL A 57 -12.58 20.79 -3.68
CA VAL A 57 -12.92 21.16 -5.05
C VAL A 57 -14.11 20.34 -5.56
N THR A 58 -14.24 19.10 -5.08
CA THR A 58 -15.32 18.20 -5.49
C THR A 58 -16.53 18.31 -4.58
N LYS A 59 -17.72 17.95 -5.13
CA LYS A 59 -18.96 17.86 -4.33
C LYS A 59 -18.82 16.91 -3.15
N LEU A 60 -18.11 15.79 -3.36
CA LEU A 60 -17.83 14.81 -2.31
C LEU A 60 -16.96 15.44 -1.21
N GLY A 61 -15.89 16.13 -1.59
CA GLY A 61 -15.01 16.83 -0.65
C GLY A 61 -15.75 17.85 0.21
N LEU A 62 -16.70 18.60 -0.36
CA LEU A 62 -17.54 19.53 0.38
C LEU A 62 -18.39 18.82 1.43
N LEU A 63 -19.07 17.72 1.06
CA LEU A 63 -19.90 16.97 2.00
C LEU A 63 -19.08 16.34 3.12
N VAL A 64 -17.86 15.88 2.83
CA VAL A 64 -16.95 15.31 3.82
C VAL A 64 -16.45 16.41 4.77
N LYS A 65 -16.00 17.55 4.27
CA LYS A 65 -15.53 18.68 5.10
C LYS A 65 -16.62 19.17 6.06
N ASP A 66 -17.87 19.21 5.60
CA ASP A 66 -19.02 19.64 6.40
C ASP A 66 -19.61 18.49 7.25
N VAL A 67 -18.89 17.37 7.38
CA VAL A 67 -19.26 16.21 8.22
C VAL A 67 -20.66 15.67 7.94
N LYS A 68 -21.12 15.75 6.69
CA LYS A 68 -22.41 15.19 6.26
C LYS A 68 -22.30 13.69 6.00
N ILE A 69 -21.16 13.24 5.47
CA ILE A 69 -20.81 11.84 5.30
C ILE A 69 -19.95 11.46 6.50
N LYS A 70 -20.36 10.47 7.27
CA LYS A 70 -19.72 10.08 8.53
C LYS A 70 -18.73 8.94 8.38
N SER A 71 -18.89 8.12 7.36
CA SER A 71 -18.05 6.94 7.16
C SER A 71 -17.56 6.83 5.72
N LEU A 72 -16.42 6.19 5.57
CA LEU A 72 -15.86 5.86 4.26
C LEU A 72 -16.71 4.78 3.55
N GLU A 73 -17.36 3.95 4.33
CA GLU A 73 -18.22 2.87 3.88
C GLU A 73 -19.43 3.40 3.07
N ASP A 74 -19.99 4.54 3.46
CA ASP A 74 -21.10 5.18 2.72
C ASP A 74 -20.67 5.57 1.30
N ILE A 75 -19.42 5.98 1.13
CA ILE A 75 -18.85 6.34 -0.17
C ILE A 75 -18.69 5.08 -1.05
N TYR A 76 -18.22 3.99 -0.47
CA TYR A 76 -18.04 2.73 -1.20
C TYR A 76 -19.36 2.05 -1.52
N LEU A 77 -20.34 2.13 -0.63
CA LEU A 77 -21.68 1.56 -0.85
C LEU A 77 -22.32 2.10 -2.14
N PHE A 78 -22.18 3.39 -2.38
CA PHE A 78 -22.71 4.04 -3.58
C PHE A 78 -21.69 4.13 -4.73
N SER A 79 -20.54 3.49 -4.60
CA SER A 79 -19.46 3.49 -5.61
C SER A 79 -19.09 4.90 -6.08
N LEU A 80 -19.05 5.87 -5.17
CA LEU A 80 -18.72 7.25 -5.49
C LEU A 80 -17.22 7.39 -5.76
N PRO A 81 -16.81 8.00 -6.88
CA PRO A 81 -15.40 8.13 -7.21
C PRO A 81 -14.70 9.16 -6.31
N ILE A 82 -13.69 8.72 -5.58
CA ILE A 82 -12.83 9.57 -4.76
C ILE A 82 -11.75 10.15 -5.66
N LYS A 83 -11.71 11.49 -5.79
CA LYS A 83 -10.73 12.21 -6.60
C LYS A 83 -9.70 12.98 -5.78
N GLU A 84 -10.00 13.27 -4.53
CA GLU A 84 -9.15 14.01 -3.60
C GLU A 84 -8.59 13.05 -2.55
N SER A 85 -7.27 13.06 -2.37
CA SER A 85 -6.57 12.20 -1.39
C SER A 85 -6.88 12.62 0.05
N GLU A 86 -7.17 13.88 0.24
CA GLU A 86 -7.46 14.50 1.53
C GLU A 86 -8.74 13.93 2.17
N ILE A 87 -9.68 13.44 1.35
CA ILE A 87 -10.87 12.74 1.84
C ILE A 87 -10.47 11.49 2.63
N ILE A 88 -9.50 10.73 2.13
CA ILE A 88 -8.99 9.55 2.80
C ILE A 88 -8.23 9.93 4.08
N ASP A 89 -7.45 11.03 4.02
CA ASP A 89 -6.75 11.55 5.21
C ASP A 89 -7.73 12.00 6.29
N PHE A 90 -8.86 12.58 5.91
CA PHE A 90 -9.90 13.00 6.85
C PHE A 90 -10.50 11.82 7.62
N PHE A 91 -10.80 10.71 6.95
CA PHE A 91 -11.38 9.53 7.59
C PHE A 91 -10.36 8.64 8.30
N LEU A 92 -9.21 8.39 7.68
CA LEU A 92 -8.21 7.45 8.18
C LEU A 92 -7.13 8.15 9.03
N GLY A 93 -6.91 9.44 8.83
CA GLY A 93 -6.04 10.29 9.64
C GLY A 93 -4.67 9.67 9.91
N THR A 94 -4.29 9.64 11.18
CA THR A 94 -2.99 9.14 11.65
C THR A 94 -2.85 7.62 11.64
N SER A 95 -3.92 6.87 11.36
CA SER A 95 -3.88 5.41 11.29
C SER A 95 -3.19 4.88 10.03
N LEU A 96 -3.00 5.73 9.02
CA LEU A 96 -2.31 5.37 7.79
C LEU A 96 -0.83 5.12 8.02
N LYS A 97 -0.36 3.95 7.57
CA LYS A 97 1.06 3.60 7.52
C LYS A 97 1.43 3.21 6.10
N ASP A 98 2.57 3.67 5.65
CA ASP A 98 3.13 3.37 4.35
C ASP A 98 4.33 2.43 4.46
N GLU A 99 4.42 1.50 3.55
CA GLU A 99 5.57 0.63 3.39
C GLU A 99 6.11 0.74 1.98
N GLN A 100 7.40 1.03 1.87
CA GLN A 100 8.08 1.22 0.60
C GLN A 100 9.03 0.06 0.33
N THR A 101 8.90 -0.56 -0.83
CA THR A 101 9.87 -1.54 -1.32
C THR A 101 10.60 -0.96 -2.52
N CYS A 102 11.93 -0.81 -2.41
CA CYS A 102 12.78 -0.32 -3.48
C CYS A 102 13.48 -1.49 -4.18
N ALA A 103 13.28 -1.62 -5.50
CA ALA A 103 14.12 -2.44 -6.35
C ALA A 103 14.96 -1.50 -7.23
N GLY A 104 16.25 -1.37 -6.93
CA GLY A 104 17.11 -0.36 -7.53
C GLY A 104 18.03 -0.89 -8.61
N GLN A 105 17.92 -0.37 -9.80
CA GLN A 105 19.01 -0.20 -10.74
C GLN A 105 19.08 1.28 -11.15
N ARG A 106 20.23 1.79 -11.21
CA ARG A 106 20.87 3.11 -11.18
C ARG A 106 20.15 4.36 -11.71
N THR A 107 19.03 4.33 -12.41
CA THR A 107 18.53 5.53 -13.10
C THR A 107 17.04 5.85 -12.92
N ARG A 108 16.22 4.90 -12.54
CA ARG A 108 14.80 5.15 -12.28
C ARG A 108 14.30 4.25 -11.17
N PHE A 109 13.88 4.85 -10.07
CA PHE A 109 13.24 4.12 -8.98
C PHE A 109 11.76 3.92 -9.29
N LYS A 110 11.30 2.68 -9.16
CA LYS A 110 9.90 2.33 -9.19
C LYS A 110 9.53 1.85 -7.79
N ALA A 111 8.87 2.72 -7.03
CA ALA A 111 8.44 2.40 -5.68
C ALA A 111 7.05 1.77 -5.71
N PHE A 112 6.86 0.70 -4.95
CA PHE A 112 5.55 0.14 -4.65
C PHE A 112 5.17 0.60 -3.25
N VAL A 113 4.12 1.39 -3.12
CA VAL A 113 3.65 1.91 -1.85
C VAL A 113 2.31 1.27 -1.53
N ALA A 114 2.24 0.64 -0.36
CA ALA A 114 1.01 0.13 0.21
C ALA A 114 0.59 1.02 1.37
N ILE A 115 -0.64 1.48 1.38
CA ILE A 115 -1.24 2.29 2.43
C ILE A 115 -2.36 1.48 3.07
N GLN A 116 -2.42 1.46 4.39
CA GLN A 116 -3.37 0.65 5.13
C GLN A 116 -3.60 1.23 6.52
N ASP A 117 -4.78 0.98 7.08
CA ASP A 117 -5.21 1.52 8.37
C ASP A 117 -5.27 0.49 9.51
N TYR A 118 -4.95 -0.77 9.28
CA TYR A 118 -5.12 -1.90 10.20
C TYR A 118 -6.59 -2.21 10.60
N TYR A 119 -7.55 -1.53 9.99
CA TYR A 119 -8.99 -1.78 10.21
C TYR A 119 -9.67 -2.44 9.02
N GLY A 120 -9.00 -2.58 7.90
CA GLY A 120 -9.49 -3.29 6.72
C GLY A 120 -9.58 -2.43 5.46
N HIS A 121 -8.87 -1.31 5.39
CA HIS A 121 -8.73 -0.52 4.15
C HIS A 121 -7.31 -0.66 3.62
N VAL A 122 -7.18 -0.93 2.33
CA VAL A 122 -5.89 -1.18 1.67
C VAL A 122 -5.82 -0.41 0.36
N GLY A 123 -4.75 0.33 0.14
CA GLY A 123 -4.42 0.97 -1.12
C GLY A 123 -3.03 0.55 -1.60
N LEU A 124 -2.87 0.29 -2.89
CA LEU A 124 -1.58 -0.11 -3.48
C LEU A 124 -1.36 0.55 -4.83
N VAL A 125 -0.23 1.21 -5.01
CA VAL A 125 0.18 1.77 -6.31
C VAL A 125 1.70 1.74 -6.52
N ALA A 126 2.15 1.88 -7.75
CA ALA A 126 3.54 1.78 -8.18
C ALA A 126 4.03 2.89 -9.12
N PRO A 127 4.00 4.18 -8.73
CA PRO A 127 4.74 5.26 -9.40
C PRO A 127 5.90 5.84 -8.56
N SER A 128 6.31 7.08 -8.80
CA SER A 128 7.32 7.79 -8.00
C SER A 128 6.84 8.07 -6.56
N ILE A 129 7.76 8.15 -5.60
CA ILE A 129 7.47 8.08 -4.16
C ILE A 129 6.31 8.98 -3.68
N ARG A 130 6.34 10.28 -3.91
CA ARG A 130 5.25 11.18 -3.46
C ARG A 130 3.95 10.96 -4.22
N GLY A 131 4.02 10.86 -5.55
CA GLY A 131 2.85 10.54 -6.37
C GLY A 131 2.27 9.15 -6.06
N ALA A 132 3.12 8.20 -5.62
CA ALA A 132 2.67 6.88 -5.20
C ALA A 132 1.77 6.94 -3.97
N ILE A 133 2.12 7.75 -2.98
CA ILE A 133 1.32 7.89 -1.75
C ILE A 133 -0.06 8.45 -2.08
N ILE A 134 -0.13 9.53 -2.85
CA ILE A 134 -1.40 10.15 -3.25
C ILE A 134 -2.27 9.16 -4.04
N LEU A 135 -1.68 8.48 -5.03
CA LEU A 135 -2.41 7.51 -5.83
C LEU A 135 -2.80 6.25 -5.04
N ALA A 136 -2.00 5.84 -4.06
CA ALA A 136 -2.35 4.72 -3.19
C ALA A 136 -3.55 5.06 -2.29
N LYS A 137 -3.63 6.30 -1.77
CA LYS A 137 -4.82 6.80 -1.07
C LYS A 137 -6.06 6.74 -1.96
N LEU A 138 -5.96 7.22 -3.21
CA LEU A 138 -7.06 7.19 -4.16
C LEU A 138 -7.49 5.78 -4.58
N SER A 139 -6.59 4.80 -4.51
CA SER A 139 -6.87 3.39 -4.83
C SER A 139 -7.29 2.55 -3.62
N THR A 140 -7.58 3.16 -2.48
CA THR A 140 -7.98 2.45 -1.27
C THR A 140 -9.28 1.67 -1.49
N VAL A 141 -9.27 0.40 -1.10
CA VAL A 141 -10.43 -0.51 -1.17
C VAL A 141 -10.69 -1.12 0.21
N PRO A 142 -11.96 -1.39 0.55
CA PRO A 142 -12.30 -2.08 1.78
C PRO A 142 -12.02 -3.57 1.67
N LEU A 143 -11.61 -4.19 2.77
CA LEU A 143 -11.42 -5.62 2.93
C LEU A 143 -12.54 -6.21 3.78
N ARG A 144 -13.18 -7.25 3.29
CA ARG A 144 -14.12 -8.04 4.06
C ARG A 144 -13.40 -9.09 4.89
N ARG A 145 -13.74 -9.18 6.17
CA ARG A 145 -13.26 -10.21 7.09
C ARG A 145 -14.41 -11.12 7.54
N GLY A 146 -14.09 -12.34 7.88
CA GLY A 146 -15.06 -13.35 8.31
C GLY A 146 -14.56 -14.20 9.48
N TYR A 147 -15.33 -15.25 9.76
CA TYR A 147 -15.09 -16.21 10.83
C TYR A 147 -14.99 -17.62 10.25
N TRP A 148 -14.15 -18.46 10.86
CA TRP A 148 -14.04 -19.87 10.46
C TRP A 148 -15.27 -20.72 10.79
N GLY A 149 -16.00 -20.34 11.80
CA GLY A 149 -17.21 -21.06 12.25
C GLY A 149 -18.02 -20.15 13.14
N ASN A 150 -17.94 -20.35 14.44
CA ASN A 150 -18.65 -19.53 15.40
C ASN A 150 -18.20 -18.07 15.37
N LYS A 151 -19.15 -17.14 15.39
CA LYS A 151 -18.91 -15.69 15.37
C LYS A 151 -18.48 -15.18 16.75
N ILE A 152 -17.36 -15.67 17.27
CA ILE A 152 -16.81 -15.30 18.57
C ILE A 152 -15.69 -14.30 18.37
N SER A 153 -15.72 -13.15 19.10
CA SER A 153 -14.70 -12.10 19.02
C SER A 153 -14.67 -11.37 17.66
N LYS A 154 -13.58 -10.67 17.35
CA LYS A 154 -13.40 -9.92 16.08
C LYS A 154 -13.22 -10.89 14.90
N PRO A 155 -13.70 -10.53 13.69
CA PRO A 155 -13.44 -11.31 12.48
C PRO A 155 -11.93 -11.35 12.21
N HIS A 156 -11.41 -12.52 11.82
CA HIS A 156 -9.96 -12.77 11.79
C HIS A 156 -9.44 -13.29 10.46
N MET A 157 -10.31 -13.78 9.59
CA MET A 157 -9.91 -14.43 8.33
C MET A 157 -10.65 -13.86 7.12
N ILE A 158 -10.32 -14.37 5.95
CA ILE A 158 -11.03 -14.09 4.69
C ILE A 158 -12.30 -14.94 4.60
N PRO A 159 -13.45 -14.37 4.21
CA PRO A 159 -14.75 -15.08 4.25
C PRO A 159 -14.84 -16.24 3.26
N CYS A 160 -14.12 -16.20 2.15
CA CYS A 160 -14.15 -17.21 1.09
C CYS A 160 -12.76 -17.31 0.42
N LYS A 161 -12.54 -18.39 -0.34
CA LYS A 161 -11.35 -18.50 -1.19
C LYS A 161 -11.44 -17.49 -2.31
N VAL A 162 -10.44 -16.58 -2.37
CA VAL A 162 -10.33 -15.56 -3.42
C VAL A 162 -9.04 -15.73 -4.20
N THR A 163 -9.10 -15.35 -5.48
CA THR A 163 -7.99 -15.45 -6.40
C THR A 163 -7.68 -14.08 -6.98
N GLY A 164 -6.42 -13.66 -6.83
CA GLY A 164 -5.90 -12.45 -7.45
C GLY A 164 -4.91 -12.79 -8.56
N HIS A 165 -4.89 -11.97 -9.60
CA HIS A 165 -4.03 -12.16 -10.76
C HIS A 165 -3.38 -10.85 -11.19
N CYS A 166 -2.09 -10.89 -11.50
CA CYS A 166 -1.39 -9.78 -12.14
C CYS A 166 -0.21 -10.28 -12.99
N GLY A 167 -0.28 -10.05 -14.29
CA GLY A 167 0.71 -10.60 -15.22
C GLY A 167 0.71 -12.14 -15.18
N SER A 168 1.87 -12.76 -14.97
CA SER A 168 1.98 -14.22 -14.82
C SER A 168 1.76 -14.73 -13.40
N VAL A 169 1.57 -13.82 -12.42
CA VAL A 169 1.41 -14.19 -11.01
C VAL A 169 -0.05 -14.46 -10.71
N LEU A 170 -0.34 -15.62 -10.18
CA LEU A 170 -1.63 -16.04 -9.65
C LEU A 170 -1.50 -16.29 -8.16
N LEU A 171 -2.34 -15.63 -7.36
CA LEU A 171 -2.37 -15.80 -5.91
C LEU A 171 -3.75 -16.25 -5.45
N HIS A 172 -3.78 -17.28 -4.64
CA HIS A 172 -4.98 -17.72 -3.94
C HIS A 172 -4.86 -17.36 -2.46
N LEU A 173 -5.89 -16.74 -1.92
CA LEU A 173 -6.08 -16.55 -0.50
C LEU A 173 -7.12 -17.56 -0.02
N ILE A 174 -6.78 -18.33 1.00
CA ILE A 174 -7.61 -19.44 1.49
C ILE A 174 -7.92 -19.19 2.96
N PRO A 175 -9.18 -19.32 3.39
CA PRO A 175 -9.56 -19.20 4.79
C PRO A 175 -8.80 -20.18 5.68
N ALA A 176 -8.49 -19.76 6.90
CA ALA A 176 -7.77 -20.56 7.88
C ALA A 176 -8.42 -20.52 9.26
N PRO A 177 -8.31 -21.60 10.05
CA PRO A 177 -8.84 -21.59 11.43
C PRO A 177 -8.04 -20.62 12.31
N ARG A 178 -8.64 -20.21 13.42
CA ARG A 178 -8.04 -19.27 14.36
C ARG A 178 -6.71 -19.82 14.92
N ARG A 179 -5.75 -18.91 15.12
CA ARG A 179 -4.37 -19.20 15.59
C ARG A 179 -3.47 -19.87 14.56
N THR A 180 -3.87 -20.00 13.31
CA THR A 180 -2.99 -20.48 12.23
C THR A 180 -1.92 -19.44 11.87
N GLY A 181 -2.24 -18.15 12.01
CA GLY A 181 -1.40 -17.07 11.51
C GLY A 181 -1.43 -16.93 10.00
N ILE A 182 -0.64 -16.01 9.45
CA ILE A 182 -0.54 -15.80 8.01
C ILE A 182 0.60 -16.65 7.46
N ILE A 183 0.24 -17.74 6.77
CA ILE A 183 1.20 -18.62 6.08
C ILE A 183 1.35 -18.14 4.65
N SER A 184 2.39 -17.33 4.44
CA SER A 184 2.65 -16.65 3.17
C SER A 184 4.11 -16.24 3.03
N THR A 185 4.50 -15.91 1.80
CA THR A 185 5.76 -15.21 1.51
C THR A 185 5.76 -13.79 2.11
N PRO A 186 6.92 -13.15 2.29
CA PRO A 186 7.02 -11.87 3.00
C PRO A 186 6.12 -10.77 2.44
N VAL A 187 6.00 -10.61 1.10
CA VAL A 187 5.23 -9.53 0.47
C VAL A 187 3.73 -9.64 0.75
N PRO A 188 3.03 -10.74 0.40
CA PRO A 188 1.63 -10.88 0.77
C PRO A 188 1.41 -10.91 2.28
N LYS A 189 2.35 -11.51 3.07
CA LYS A 189 2.24 -11.54 4.52
C LYS A 189 2.15 -10.16 5.14
N LYS A 190 2.99 -9.22 4.71
CA LYS A 190 2.97 -7.84 5.20
C LYS A 190 1.66 -7.15 4.82
N LEU A 191 1.23 -7.28 3.56
CA LEU A 191 -0.03 -6.70 3.09
C LEU A 191 -1.25 -7.23 3.87
N LEU A 192 -1.31 -8.53 4.11
CA LEU A 192 -2.41 -9.15 4.86
C LEU A 192 -2.39 -8.78 6.34
N MET A 193 -1.20 -8.70 6.95
CA MET A 193 -1.03 -8.27 8.34
C MET A 193 -1.53 -6.83 8.55
N MET A 194 -1.12 -5.93 7.68
CA MET A 194 -1.52 -4.52 7.73
C MET A 194 -3.03 -4.37 7.43
N ALA A 195 -3.62 -5.27 6.62
CA ALA A 195 -5.05 -5.35 6.35
C ALA A 195 -5.89 -5.92 7.53
N ALA A 196 -5.25 -6.21 8.66
CA ALA A 196 -5.88 -6.80 9.85
C ALA A 196 -6.48 -8.20 9.62
N ILE A 197 -5.88 -8.99 8.73
CA ILE A 197 -6.12 -10.42 8.65
C ILE A 197 -5.14 -11.12 9.57
N ASN A 198 -5.63 -11.99 10.43
CA ASN A 198 -4.80 -12.72 11.38
C ASN A 198 -4.47 -14.13 10.88
N ASP A 199 -5.41 -14.78 10.19
CA ASP A 199 -5.32 -16.18 9.81
C ASP A 199 -5.65 -16.35 8.32
N CYS A 200 -4.68 -16.83 7.54
CA CYS A 200 -4.85 -17.07 6.11
C CYS A 200 -3.78 -18.01 5.57
N TYR A 201 -4.19 -18.97 4.74
CA TYR A 201 -3.27 -19.71 3.88
C TYR A 201 -3.16 -18.99 2.54
N THR A 202 -1.97 -19.05 1.94
CA THR A 202 -1.75 -18.52 0.59
C THR A 202 -1.13 -19.57 -0.31
N SER A 203 -1.54 -19.58 -1.56
CA SER A 203 -0.92 -20.39 -2.61
C SER A 203 -0.63 -19.49 -3.80
N ALA A 204 0.59 -19.50 -4.29
CA ALA A 204 1.01 -18.67 -5.40
C ALA A 204 1.55 -19.52 -6.55
N ARG A 205 1.28 -19.10 -7.78
CA ARG A 205 1.78 -19.72 -9.01
C ARG A 205 2.31 -18.64 -9.97
N GLY A 206 3.17 -19.06 -10.88
CA GLY A 206 3.77 -18.17 -11.88
C GLY A 206 5.08 -17.55 -11.41
N CYS A 207 5.45 -16.40 -11.98
CA CYS A 207 6.70 -15.71 -11.70
C CYS A 207 6.59 -14.87 -10.41
N THR A 208 6.59 -15.52 -9.26
CA THR A 208 6.48 -14.89 -7.94
C THR A 208 7.71 -14.08 -7.54
N ALA A 209 8.83 -14.20 -8.27
CA ALA A 209 10.03 -13.42 -8.08
C ALA A 209 9.81 -11.93 -8.44
N THR A 210 8.80 -11.61 -9.27
CA THR A 210 8.41 -10.23 -9.58
C THR A 210 7.58 -9.64 -8.45
N LEU A 211 8.25 -9.07 -7.44
CA LEU A 211 7.63 -8.57 -6.21
C LEU A 211 6.49 -7.58 -6.47
N GLY A 212 6.65 -6.71 -7.47
CA GLY A 212 5.62 -5.72 -7.82
C GLY A 212 4.33 -6.35 -8.36
N ASN A 213 4.43 -7.35 -9.24
CA ASN A 213 3.26 -8.07 -9.74
C ASN A 213 2.63 -8.91 -8.63
N PHE A 214 3.45 -9.44 -7.74
CA PHE A 214 2.98 -10.20 -6.60
C PHE A 214 2.18 -9.34 -5.62
N ALA A 215 2.65 -8.11 -5.31
CA ALA A 215 1.91 -7.16 -4.51
C ALA A 215 0.57 -6.78 -5.18
N LYS A 216 0.57 -6.51 -6.49
CA LYS A 216 -0.66 -6.21 -7.24
C LYS A 216 -1.65 -7.37 -7.26
N ALA A 217 -1.18 -8.60 -7.45
CA ALA A 217 -2.03 -9.78 -7.39
C ALA A 217 -2.66 -9.97 -5.98
N THR A 218 -1.89 -9.65 -4.92
CA THR A 218 -2.41 -9.66 -3.55
C THR A 218 -3.50 -8.60 -3.36
N PHE A 219 -3.27 -7.40 -3.86
CA PHE A 219 -4.25 -6.32 -3.80
C PHE A 219 -5.53 -6.65 -4.59
N ASP A 220 -5.41 -7.24 -5.78
CA ASP A 220 -6.55 -7.72 -6.57
C ASP A 220 -7.34 -8.81 -5.83
N ALA A 221 -6.66 -9.73 -5.13
CA ALA A 221 -7.33 -10.70 -4.28
C ALA A 221 -8.07 -10.05 -3.11
N ILE A 222 -7.48 -9.04 -2.48
CA ILE A 222 -8.10 -8.29 -1.39
C ILE A 222 -9.36 -7.57 -1.87
N SER A 223 -9.30 -6.87 -3.00
CA SER A 223 -10.46 -6.16 -3.55
C SER A 223 -11.64 -7.08 -3.86
N LYS A 224 -11.36 -8.32 -4.28
CA LYS A 224 -12.37 -9.34 -4.59
C LYS A 224 -13.05 -9.96 -3.37
N THR A 225 -12.63 -9.66 -2.15
CA THR A 225 -13.26 -10.22 -0.94
C THR A 225 -14.72 -9.82 -0.78
N TYR A 226 -15.09 -8.61 -1.24
CA TYR A 226 -16.48 -8.17 -1.28
C TYR A 226 -17.29 -8.69 -2.49
N SER A 227 -16.64 -9.22 -3.50
CA SER A 227 -17.32 -9.78 -4.69
C SER A 227 -17.98 -11.13 -4.42
N CYS A 228 -17.60 -11.80 -3.33
CA CYS A 228 -18.19 -13.09 -2.96
C CYS A 228 -19.54 -12.91 -2.27
N LEU A 229 -20.60 -13.41 -2.88
CA LEU A 229 -21.91 -13.49 -2.25
C LEU A 229 -21.93 -14.64 -1.25
N THR A 230 -21.95 -14.30 0.04
CA THR A 230 -22.07 -15.26 1.14
C THR A 230 -23.46 -15.18 1.76
N PRO A 231 -23.93 -16.20 2.52
CA PRO A 231 -25.25 -16.21 3.16
C PRO A 231 -25.57 -14.97 4.01
N ASP A 232 -24.53 -14.32 4.55
CA ASP A 232 -24.70 -13.07 5.33
C ASP A 232 -25.26 -11.91 4.48
N PHE A 233 -25.06 -11.94 3.15
CA PHE A 233 -25.54 -10.92 2.22
C PHE A 233 -26.82 -11.31 1.46
N TRP A 234 -27.44 -12.42 1.79
CA TRP A 234 -28.69 -12.85 1.14
C TRP A 234 -29.88 -12.06 1.61
N LYS A 235 -29.76 -11.31 2.70
CA LYS A 235 -30.82 -10.43 3.16
C LYS A 235 -31.02 -9.29 2.18
N GLU A 236 -32.25 -8.96 1.88
CA GLU A 236 -32.58 -7.80 1.08
C GLU A 236 -32.05 -6.54 1.75
N SER A 237 -31.31 -5.74 0.97
CA SER A 237 -30.81 -4.45 1.44
C SER A 237 -31.91 -3.40 1.33
N VAL A 238 -32.08 -2.60 2.38
CA VAL A 238 -32.97 -1.44 2.33
C VAL A 238 -32.32 -0.40 1.40
N PHE A 239 -33.06 0.06 0.39
CA PHE A 239 -32.60 1.12 -0.50
C PHE A 239 -32.50 2.44 0.26
N THR A 240 -31.28 2.90 0.48
CA THR A 240 -31.01 4.21 1.06
C THR A 240 -30.75 5.23 -0.05
N LYS A 241 -31.04 6.48 0.24
CA LYS A 241 -30.72 7.58 -0.70
C LYS A 241 -29.19 7.76 -0.78
N SER A 242 -28.68 8.08 -1.97
CA SER A 242 -27.26 8.41 -2.09
C SER A 242 -26.95 9.72 -1.36
N PRO A 243 -25.73 9.93 -0.87
CA PRO A 243 -25.36 11.18 -0.20
C PRO A 243 -25.59 12.44 -1.04
N TYR A 244 -25.49 12.33 -2.35
CA TYR A 244 -25.78 13.45 -3.25
C TYR A 244 -27.28 13.76 -3.36
N GLN A 245 -28.14 12.77 -3.23
CA GLN A 245 -29.60 12.95 -3.22
C GLN A 245 -30.08 13.49 -1.86
N GLU A 246 -29.47 13.03 -0.77
CA GLU A 246 -29.83 13.45 0.58
C GLU A 246 -29.42 14.91 0.86
N PHE A 247 -28.24 15.31 0.39
CA PHE A 247 -27.67 16.62 0.68
C PHE A 247 -27.69 17.59 -0.52
N THR A 248 -28.68 17.46 -1.42
CA THR A 248 -28.82 18.33 -2.60
C THR A 248 -28.90 19.80 -2.22
N ASP A 249 -29.74 20.15 -1.23
CA ASP A 249 -29.93 21.55 -0.80
C ASP A 249 -28.68 22.18 -0.25
N HIS A 250 -27.85 21.39 0.45
CA HIS A 250 -26.56 21.84 0.97
C HIS A 250 -25.56 22.12 -0.17
N LEU A 251 -25.50 21.23 -1.16
CA LEU A 251 -24.61 21.38 -2.31
C LEU A 251 -24.99 22.59 -3.17
N VAL A 252 -26.28 22.87 -3.34
CA VAL A 252 -26.75 24.06 -4.07
C VAL A 252 -26.32 25.36 -3.36
N LYS A 253 -26.49 25.43 -2.04
CA LYS A 253 -26.10 26.61 -1.23
C LYS A 253 -24.59 26.86 -1.29
N THR A 254 -23.76 25.80 -1.16
CA THR A 254 -22.30 25.93 -1.21
C THR A 254 -21.79 26.28 -2.60
N HIS A 255 -22.38 25.74 -3.66
CA HIS A 255 -22.01 26.07 -5.05
C HIS A 255 -22.31 27.51 -5.40
N THR A 256 -23.41 28.06 -4.92
CA THR A 256 -23.78 29.46 -5.14
C THR A 256 -22.77 30.39 -4.46
N ARG A 257 -22.29 30.07 -3.24
CA ARG A 257 -21.26 30.87 -2.56
C ARG A 257 -19.94 30.92 -3.32
N VAL A 258 -19.47 29.79 -3.84
CA VAL A 258 -18.21 29.70 -4.61
C VAL A 258 -18.29 30.52 -5.90
N SER A 259 -19.41 30.50 -6.60
CA SER A 259 -19.60 31.32 -7.83
C SER A 259 -19.62 32.83 -7.54
N VAL A 260 -20.25 33.25 -6.44
CA VAL A 260 -20.25 34.65 -6.02
C VAL A 260 -18.85 35.15 -5.64
N GLN A 261 -18.06 34.35 -4.95
CA GLN A 261 -16.67 34.69 -4.62
C GLN A 261 -15.77 34.83 -5.85
N ARG A 262 -15.98 34.03 -6.88
CA ARG A 262 -15.21 34.13 -8.14
C ARG A 262 -15.57 35.36 -8.97
N THR A 263 -16.82 35.83 -8.91
CA THR A 263 -17.26 37.02 -9.62
C THR A 263 -16.85 38.30 -8.92
N GLN A 264 -16.53 38.25 -7.62
CA GLN A 264 -16.11 39.41 -6.84
C GLN A 264 -14.58 39.58 -6.76
N ALA A 265 -13.78 38.79 -7.49
CA ALA A 265 -12.37 39.10 -7.63
C ALA A 265 -12.20 40.49 -8.27
N PRO A 266 -11.56 41.46 -7.59
CA PRO A 266 -11.48 42.82 -8.12
C PRO A 266 -10.70 42.79 -9.41
N ALA A 267 -11.27 43.38 -10.45
CA ALA A 267 -10.55 43.71 -11.67
C ALA A 267 -9.38 44.63 -11.27
N VAL A 268 -8.14 44.12 -11.36
CA VAL A 268 -6.96 44.97 -11.18
C VAL A 268 -6.99 46.00 -12.27
N ALA A 269 -7.29 47.23 -11.91
CA ALA A 269 -7.19 48.35 -12.82
C ALA A 269 -5.71 48.51 -13.21
N THR A 270 -5.38 48.14 -14.44
CA THR A 270 -4.12 48.51 -15.07
C THR A 270 -4.20 50.00 -15.38
N THR A 271 -3.54 50.83 -14.58
CA THR A 271 -3.09 52.17 -14.97
C THR A 271 -1.77 52.09 -15.68
#